data_9019d80035f570f8b4573b8c5dc4762d
#
_entry.id   9019d80035f570f8b4573b8c5dc4762d
#
_cell.length_a   1.000
_cell.length_b   1.000
_cell.length_c   1.000
_cell.angle_alpha   90.00
_cell.angle_beta   90.00
_cell.angle_gamma   90.00
#
_symmetry.space_group_name_H-M   'P 1'
#
loop_
_entity.id
_entity.type
_entity.pdbx_description
1 polymer ?
#
loop_
_entity_poly.entity_id
_entity_poly.type
_entity_poly.pdbx_seq_one_letter_code
_entity_poly.pdbx_strand_id
1 'polypeptide(L)'
;MTRLYSFILLWVLSMFLIVSEASAEDLVVSSDFPGGSAEVIQVDQKQRRILVRPAGDPQFGWPCWWYFQVTGVTPGEELTVTVDASQLKQANGQKLSASWALPERAAFSTDQRRWAQTRPGKNQGENCEWKVKPDAKVVWFAWGPPFVPTDAEQLVKSLDEKNAYVSAFELCKTRAGRSVPALLVSQRVNDSDDRMVIWVQARQHAWESGGSWVGRGFIEWAVGDDPLAMALREKADIYFVPIMDIDNAATGNGGKNQVPHDHNRDWSEHPRWNAVQAAMKSLKQLDQQNRLVMFMDLHNPGPNSKQPFFYIAPPELNTERRKTLQDAFIAVCREEMREPLKLDRSTPSTGPKYDKRWKEISSNWVRSATREHVIGITLETCWNTPHSTPLGYMTVGQQLGRGIARYLQQDPRQSPKQR
;
A
#
# COMPACT_ATOMS: atom_id res chain seq x y z
N MET A 1 32.03 -69.81 65.74
CA MET A 1 31.82 -68.40 65.64
C MET A 1 32.39 -67.94 64.27
N THR A 2 31.53 -67.90 63.27
CA THR A 2 31.94 -67.62 61.88
C THR A 2 31.23 -66.29 61.47
N ARG A 3 31.99 -65.24 61.20
CA ARG A 3 31.46 -63.96 60.72
C ARG A 3 31.40 -63.98 59.20
N LEU A 4 30.19 -63.84 58.63
CA LEU A 4 29.91 -63.58 57.20
C LEU A 4 30.14 -62.11 56.91
N TYR A 5 30.96 -61.79 55.93
CA TYR A 5 31.06 -60.45 55.35
C TYR A 5 30.26 -60.41 54.04
N SER A 6 29.15 -59.59 53.98
CA SER A 6 28.40 -59.32 52.78
C SER A 6 29.04 -58.16 52.01
N PHE A 7 29.49 -58.43 50.79
CA PHE A 7 29.88 -57.35 49.84
C PHE A 7 28.67 -56.87 49.13
N ILE A 8 28.33 -55.60 49.32
CA ILE A 8 27.30 -54.87 48.51
C ILE A 8 28.01 -54.24 47.32
N LEU A 9 27.72 -54.77 46.13
CA LEU A 9 28.20 -54.23 44.86
C LEU A 9 27.23 -53.08 44.41
N LEU A 10 27.67 -51.86 44.54
CA LEU A 10 26.91 -50.69 43.99
C LEU A 10 27.14 -50.59 42.47
N TRP A 11 26.08 -50.84 41.67
CA TRP A 11 26.05 -50.55 40.26
C TRP A 11 25.63 -49.08 40.09
N VAL A 12 26.57 -48.21 39.69
CA VAL A 12 26.24 -46.82 39.24
C VAL A 12 25.85 -46.92 37.79
N LEU A 13 24.54 -46.81 37.49
CA LEU A 13 23.99 -46.70 36.16
C LEU A 13 24.21 -45.26 35.68
N SER A 14 25.24 -45.01 34.87
CA SER A 14 25.44 -43.76 34.18
C SER A 14 24.43 -43.65 33.03
N MET A 15 23.34 -42.93 33.28
CA MET A 15 22.35 -42.58 32.25
C MET A 15 22.97 -41.49 31.36
N PHE A 16 23.54 -41.85 30.23
CA PHE A 16 23.87 -40.90 29.16
C PHE A 16 22.54 -40.40 28.60
N LEU A 17 22.14 -39.17 28.96
CA LEU A 17 21.14 -38.43 28.24
C LEU A 17 21.72 -38.13 26.85
N ILE A 18 21.36 -38.94 25.85
CA ILE A 18 21.53 -38.56 24.44
C ILE A 18 20.52 -37.43 24.19
N VAL A 19 20.96 -36.20 24.34
CA VAL A 19 20.23 -35.03 23.80
C VAL A 19 20.34 -35.18 22.28
N SER A 20 19.33 -35.77 21.67
CA SER A 20 19.19 -35.70 20.22
C SER A 20 19.07 -34.21 19.85
N GLU A 21 20.14 -33.62 19.32
CA GLU A 21 20.03 -32.35 18.62
C GLU A 21 19.05 -32.60 17.49
N ALA A 22 17.84 -32.08 17.64
CA ALA A 22 16.88 -32.02 16.54
C ALA A 22 17.58 -31.26 15.40
N SER A 23 17.89 -31.95 14.30
CA SER A 23 18.48 -31.29 13.15
C SER A 23 17.55 -30.19 12.72
N ALA A 24 18.08 -28.98 12.53
CA ALA A 24 17.27 -27.87 12.00
C ALA A 24 16.62 -28.31 10.68
N GLU A 25 15.34 -28.03 10.54
CA GLU A 25 14.64 -28.28 9.27
C GLU A 25 15.29 -27.42 8.15
N ASP A 26 15.30 -27.95 6.92
CA ASP A 26 15.83 -27.21 5.78
C ASP A 26 14.99 -25.98 5.47
N LEU A 27 15.66 -24.85 5.20
CA LEU A 27 15.01 -23.66 4.71
C LEU A 27 14.46 -23.89 3.30
N VAL A 28 13.18 -23.64 3.13
CA VAL A 28 12.52 -23.65 1.81
C VAL A 28 11.93 -22.28 1.56
N VAL A 29 12.20 -21.73 0.37
CA VAL A 29 11.69 -20.42 -0.06
C VAL A 29 10.66 -20.63 -1.16
N SER A 30 9.50 -19.95 -1.04
CA SER A 30 8.44 -19.97 -2.03
C SER A 30 7.85 -18.57 -2.24
N SER A 31 7.50 -18.26 -3.49
CA SER A 31 6.70 -17.08 -3.87
C SER A 31 5.46 -17.48 -4.67
N ASP A 32 5.07 -18.75 -4.65
CA ASP A 32 3.91 -19.29 -5.37
C ASP A 32 2.61 -19.06 -4.58
N PHE A 33 2.23 -17.79 -4.49
CA PHE A 33 0.97 -17.33 -3.87
C PHE A 33 0.62 -15.91 -4.38
N PRO A 34 -0.61 -15.42 -4.19
CA PRO A 34 -1.03 -14.11 -4.70
C PRO A 34 -0.11 -12.97 -4.25
N GLY A 35 0.40 -12.20 -5.20
CA GLY A 35 1.33 -11.10 -4.97
C GLY A 35 2.77 -11.52 -4.70
N GLY A 36 3.06 -12.83 -4.62
CA GLY A 36 4.41 -13.36 -4.47
C GLY A 36 5.28 -13.05 -5.70
N SER A 37 6.56 -12.73 -5.47
CA SER A 37 7.52 -12.40 -6.52
C SER A 37 8.93 -12.51 -5.96
N ALA A 38 9.60 -13.62 -6.23
CA ALA A 38 11.02 -13.80 -5.92
C ALA A 38 11.61 -14.95 -6.73
N GLU A 39 12.74 -14.73 -7.35
CA GLU A 39 13.61 -15.76 -7.89
C GLU A 39 14.64 -16.16 -6.80
N VAL A 40 14.66 -17.42 -6.42
CA VAL A 40 15.62 -17.95 -5.44
C VAL A 40 16.94 -18.20 -6.13
N ILE A 41 17.98 -17.47 -5.75
CA ILE A 41 19.33 -17.62 -6.29
C ILE A 41 20.13 -18.64 -5.48
N GLN A 42 20.04 -18.55 -4.15
CA GLN A 42 20.79 -19.44 -3.25
C GLN A 42 20.10 -19.55 -1.88
N VAL A 43 20.15 -20.75 -1.31
CA VAL A 43 19.81 -21.00 0.09
C VAL A 43 21.00 -21.73 0.73
N ASP A 44 21.67 -21.08 1.68
CA ASP A 44 22.72 -21.69 2.50
C ASP A 44 22.10 -22.19 3.80
N GLN A 45 21.88 -23.51 3.86
CA GLN A 45 21.26 -24.18 5.00
C GLN A 45 22.11 -24.04 6.27
N LYS A 46 23.42 -24.13 6.14
CA LYS A 46 24.35 -24.12 7.27
C LYS A 46 24.48 -22.73 7.90
N GLN A 47 24.54 -21.70 7.07
CA GLN A 47 24.68 -20.31 7.54
C GLN A 47 23.33 -19.61 7.70
N ARG A 48 22.22 -20.32 7.44
CA ARG A 48 20.84 -19.77 7.47
C ARG A 48 20.70 -18.49 6.65
N ARG A 49 21.21 -18.51 5.41
CA ARG A 49 21.23 -17.36 4.50
C ARG A 49 20.43 -17.66 3.24
N ILE A 50 19.69 -16.64 2.81
CA ILE A 50 18.86 -16.69 1.61
C ILE A 50 19.25 -15.52 0.73
N LEU A 51 19.49 -15.81 -0.55
CA LEU A 51 19.68 -14.83 -1.61
C LEU A 51 18.55 -14.96 -2.64
N VAL A 52 17.81 -13.88 -2.83
CA VAL A 52 16.74 -13.81 -3.83
C VAL A 52 16.91 -12.61 -4.75
N ARG A 53 16.17 -12.60 -5.85
CA ARG A 53 16.03 -11.49 -6.79
C ARG A 53 14.56 -11.20 -7.01
N PRO A 54 14.14 -9.92 -7.22
CA PRO A 54 12.78 -9.62 -7.70
C PRO A 54 12.51 -10.34 -9.03
N ALA A 55 11.33 -10.98 -9.13
CA ALA A 55 10.97 -11.83 -10.29
C ALA A 55 9.92 -11.18 -11.22
N GLY A 56 9.58 -9.89 -11.05
CA GLY A 56 8.60 -9.20 -11.86
C GLY A 56 9.02 -9.10 -13.33
N ASP A 57 8.05 -9.26 -14.26
CA ASP A 57 8.25 -9.05 -15.68
C ASP A 57 8.29 -7.54 -16.00
N PRO A 58 9.35 -7.01 -16.63
CA PRO A 58 9.47 -5.61 -17.00
C PRO A 58 8.34 -5.08 -17.90
N GLN A 59 7.67 -5.96 -18.67
CA GLN A 59 6.50 -5.56 -19.48
C GLN A 59 5.31 -5.12 -18.63
N PHE A 60 5.22 -5.67 -17.41
CA PHE A 60 4.19 -5.34 -16.42
C PHE A 60 4.64 -4.34 -15.36
N GLY A 61 5.65 -3.54 -15.70
CA GLY A 61 6.17 -2.45 -14.87
C GLY A 61 7.56 -2.73 -14.31
N TRP A 62 8.07 -1.77 -13.55
CA TRP A 62 9.39 -1.93 -12.94
C TRP A 62 9.46 -3.17 -12.05
N PRO A 63 10.39 -4.10 -12.26
CA PRO A 63 10.53 -5.32 -11.47
C PRO A 63 11.20 -5.02 -10.13
N CYS A 64 10.61 -4.13 -9.33
CA CYS A 64 11.14 -3.70 -8.04
C CYS A 64 10.50 -4.41 -6.85
N TRP A 65 9.30 -4.97 -7.02
CA TRP A 65 8.58 -5.67 -5.98
C TRP A 65 9.16 -7.07 -5.74
N TRP A 66 9.22 -7.48 -4.46
CA TRP A 66 9.50 -8.85 -4.05
C TRP A 66 8.69 -9.18 -2.79
N TYR A 67 8.21 -10.42 -2.73
CA TYR A 67 7.43 -10.97 -1.64
C TYR A 67 7.53 -12.48 -1.68
N PHE A 68 7.99 -13.10 -0.57
CA PHE A 68 8.21 -14.53 -0.49
C PHE A 68 8.06 -15.05 0.93
N GLN A 69 7.82 -16.36 1.05
CA GLN A 69 7.74 -17.14 2.28
C GLN A 69 9.03 -17.93 2.47
N VAL A 70 9.41 -18.09 3.73
CA VAL A 70 10.47 -19.02 4.17
C VAL A 70 9.88 -19.95 5.21
N THR A 71 10.03 -21.26 5.00
CA THR A 71 9.71 -22.33 5.96
C THR A 71 10.98 -23.02 6.46
N GLY A 72 10.88 -23.88 7.49
CA GLY A 72 12.05 -24.54 8.09
C GLY A 72 12.90 -23.60 8.94
N VAL A 73 12.34 -22.49 9.39
CA VAL A 73 13.01 -21.54 10.27
C VAL A 73 13.02 -22.09 11.70
N THR A 74 14.18 -22.03 12.37
CA THR A 74 14.27 -22.32 13.80
C THR A 74 13.90 -21.08 14.60
N PRO A 75 12.84 -21.10 15.43
CA PRO A 75 12.45 -19.94 16.23
C PRO A 75 13.60 -19.41 17.10
N GLY A 76 13.85 -18.09 17.03
CA GLY A 76 14.92 -17.41 17.77
C GLY A 76 16.30 -17.48 17.12
N GLU A 77 16.49 -18.28 16.08
CA GLU A 77 17.73 -18.30 15.28
C GLU A 77 17.81 -17.12 14.32
N GLU A 78 19.03 -16.62 14.06
CA GLU A 78 19.23 -15.53 13.12
C GLU A 78 19.13 -16.03 11.67
N LEU A 79 18.19 -15.46 10.92
CA LEU A 79 18.03 -15.63 9.49
C LEU A 79 18.56 -14.40 8.77
N THR A 80 19.41 -14.61 7.76
CA THR A 80 19.91 -13.53 6.90
C THR A 80 19.23 -13.60 5.53
N VAL A 81 18.62 -12.49 5.11
CA VAL A 81 17.98 -12.36 3.80
C VAL A 81 18.72 -11.29 3.01
N THR A 82 19.11 -11.63 1.79
CA THR A 82 19.76 -10.72 0.84
C THR A 82 18.91 -10.64 -0.42
N VAL A 83 18.69 -9.41 -0.91
CA VAL A 83 18.06 -9.17 -2.22
C VAL A 83 19.12 -8.64 -3.18
N ASP A 84 19.25 -9.30 -4.33
CA ASP A 84 20.10 -8.89 -5.46
C ASP A 84 19.27 -8.12 -6.50
N ALA A 85 19.61 -6.85 -6.72
CA ALA A 85 18.99 -5.98 -7.69
C ALA A 85 19.90 -5.67 -8.90
N SER A 86 21.01 -6.41 -9.07
CA SER A 86 22.03 -6.13 -10.10
C SER A 86 21.53 -6.28 -11.53
N GLN A 87 20.54 -7.16 -11.76
CA GLN A 87 20.05 -7.54 -13.09
C GLN A 87 18.73 -6.85 -13.48
N LEU A 88 18.24 -5.90 -12.69
CA LEU A 88 16.95 -5.26 -12.95
C LEU A 88 16.98 -4.41 -14.23
N LYS A 89 15.98 -4.63 -15.09
CA LYS A 89 15.81 -3.90 -16.35
C LYS A 89 14.38 -3.39 -16.48
N GLN A 90 14.24 -2.27 -17.15
CA GLN A 90 12.96 -1.74 -17.61
C GLN A 90 12.52 -2.46 -18.90
N ALA A 91 11.26 -2.30 -19.32
CA ALA A 91 10.73 -2.89 -20.55
C ALA A 91 11.50 -2.51 -21.83
N ASN A 92 12.12 -1.33 -21.84
CA ASN A 92 12.96 -0.87 -22.95
C ASN A 92 14.40 -1.42 -22.92
N GLY A 93 14.72 -2.33 -22.00
CA GLY A 93 16.03 -2.94 -21.80
C GLY A 93 17.04 -2.09 -21.00
N GLN A 94 16.71 -0.85 -20.68
CA GLN A 94 17.58 -0.01 -19.84
C GLN A 94 17.66 -0.56 -18.42
N LYS A 95 18.80 -0.41 -17.77
CA LYS A 95 19.00 -0.79 -16.37
C LYS A 95 18.06 0.03 -15.47
N LEU A 96 17.35 -0.66 -14.57
CA LEU A 96 16.64 -0.02 -13.48
C LEU A 96 17.61 0.17 -12.30
N SER A 97 17.56 1.34 -11.67
CA SER A 97 18.38 1.58 -10.46
C SER A 97 18.02 0.57 -9.37
N ALA A 98 19.02 -0.07 -8.78
CA ALA A 98 18.87 -1.04 -7.71
C ALA A 98 18.10 -0.48 -6.51
N SER A 99 18.19 0.82 -6.25
CA SER A 99 17.49 1.49 -5.15
C SER A 99 15.98 1.30 -5.18
N TRP A 100 15.38 1.05 -6.35
CA TRP A 100 13.93 0.78 -6.43
C TRP A 100 13.53 -0.56 -5.79
N ALA A 101 14.42 -1.55 -5.81
CA ALA A 101 14.17 -2.86 -5.23
C ALA A 101 14.81 -3.07 -3.85
N LEU A 102 15.61 -2.14 -3.40
CA LEU A 102 16.37 -2.24 -2.15
C LEU A 102 15.90 -1.21 -1.13
N PRO A 103 14.77 -1.46 -0.42
CA PRO A 103 14.34 -0.60 0.66
C PRO A 103 15.39 -0.58 1.79
N GLU A 104 15.48 0.49 2.55
CA GLU A 104 16.31 0.52 3.76
C GLU A 104 15.88 -0.54 4.77
N ARG A 105 14.59 -0.80 4.86
CA ARG A 105 13.97 -1.79 5.76
C ARG A 105 13.07 -2.71 4.96
N ALA A 106 13.21 -4.01 5.17
CA ALA A 106 12.29 -5.00 4.66
C ALA A 106 11.07 -5.13 5.59
N ALA A 107 9.90 -5.35 5.02
CA ALA A 107 8.75 -5.79 5.80
C ALA A 107 8.85 -7.30 6.05
N PHE A 108 8.51 -7.76 7.26
CA PHE A 108 8.42 -9.17 7.57
C PHE A 108 7.23 -9.48 8.48
N SER A 109 6.75 -10.73 8.42
CA SER A 109 5.62 -11.21 9.20
C SER A 109 5.75 -12.70 9.48
N THR A 110 5.19 -13.17 10.58
CA THR A 110 5.06 -14.61 10.92
C THR A 110 3.62 -15.12 10.79
N ASP A 111 2.65 -14.25 10.44
CA ASP A 111 1.22 -14.59 10.34
C ASP A 111 0.51 -13.95 9.13
N GLN A 112 1.22 -13.23 8.26
CA GLN A 112 0.72 -12.42 7.13
C GLN A 112 -0.29 -11.33 7.50
N ARG A 113 -0.58 -11.15 8.78
CA ARG A 113 -1.55 -10.16 9.29
C ARG A 113 -0.84 -8.98 9.95
N ARG A 114 0.14 -9.28 10.80
CA ARG A 114 0.96 -8.29 11.49
C ARG A 114 2.31 -8.20 10.79
N TRP A 115 2.56 -7.06 10.19
CA TRP A 115 3.81 -6.77 9.49
C TRP A 115 4.64 -5.80 10.30
N ALA A 116 5.90 -6.14 10.49
CA ALA A 116 6.90 -5.29 11.13
C ALA A 116 7.98 -4.89 10.11
N GLN A 117 8.76 -3.88 10.46
CA GLN A 117 9.93 -3.46 9.69
C GLN A 117 11.20 -4.03 10.32
N THR A 118 12.11 -4.54 9.50
CA THR A 118 13.45 -4.90 9.97
C THR A 118 14.21 -3.67 10.49
N ARG A 119 15.35 -3.89 11.14
CA ARG A 119 16.37 -2.84 11.25
C ARG A 119 16.85 -2.45 9.85
N PRO A 120 17.47 -1.24 9.67
CA PRO A 120 18.10 -0.89 8.40
C PRO A 120 19.02 -1.99 7.91
N GLY A 121 18.88 -2.35 6.63
CA GLY A 121 19.72 -3.34 5.99
C GLY A 121 21.13 -2.83 5.71
N LYS A 122 22.06 -3.75 5.52
CA LYS A 122 23.40 -3.44 5.03
C LYS A 122 23.38 -3.33 3.51
N ASN A 123 23.26 -2.11 3.01
CA ASN A 123 23.29 -1.81 1.59
C ASN A 123 24.73 -1.93 1.05
N GLN A 124 24.92 -2.68 -0.05
CA GLN A 124 26.20 -2.92 -0.71
C GLN A 124 26.13 -2.51 -2.21
N GLY A 125 25.36 -1.47 -2.54
CA GLY A 125 25.15 -0.96 -3.88
C GLY A 125 24.02 -1.69 -4.62
N GLU A 126 24.28 -2.84 -5.20
CA GLU A 126 23.26 -3.64 -5.93
C GLU A 126 22.62 -4.75 -5.10
N ASN A 127 23.05 -4.92 -3.84
CA ASN A 127 22.52 -5.86 -2.90
C ASN A 127 22.20 -5.19 -1.56
N CYS A 128 21.18 -5.67 -0.86
CA CYS A 128 20.92 -5.28 0.52
C CYS A 128 20.65 -6.52 1.38
N GLU A 129 21.26 -6.58 2.55
CA GLU A 129 21.17 -7.67 3.52
C GLU A 129 20.42 -7.22 4.76
N TRP A 130 19.43 -8.00 5.20
CA TRP A 130 18.72 -7.82 6.47
C TRP A 130 18.87 -9.06 7.34
N LYS A 131 18.91 -8.86 8.65
CA LYS A 131 18.95 -9.91 9.64
C LYS A 131 17.74 -9.83 10.55
N VAL A 132 17.10 -10.98 10.77
CA VAL A 132 15.95 -11.12 11.67
C VAL A 132 16.10 -12.36 12.53
N LYS A 133 15.42 -12.37 13.67
CA LYS A 133 15.28 -13.55 14.54
C LYS A 133 13.79 -13.82 14.73
N PRO A 134 13.16 -14.56 13.79
CA PRO A 134 11.74 -14.85 13.88
C PRO A 134 11.45 -15.76 15.08
N ASP A 135 10.29 -15.60 15.69
CA ASP A 135 9.77 -16.44 16.77
C ASP A 135 8.87 -17.58 16.27
N ALA A 136 8.89 -17.86 14.97
CA ALA A 136 8.05 -18.85 14.31
C ALA A 136 8.84 -19.67 13.27
N LYS A 137 8.30 -20.84 12.90
CA LYS A 137 8.87 -21.73 11.88
C LYS A 137 8.65 -21.25 10.44
N VAL A 138 7.76 -20.30 10.25
CA VAL A 138 7.42 -19.71 8.95
C VAL A 138 7.51 -18.21 9.06
N VAL A 139 8.16 -17.57 8.09
CA VAL A 139 8.28 -16.12 8.00
C VAL A 139 8.10 -15.65 6.56
N TRP A 140 7.43 -14.54 6.39
CA TRP A 140 7.28 -13.87 5.11
C TRP A 140 8.12 -12.60 5.10
N PHE A 141 8.73 -12.33 3.95
CA PHE A 141 9.48 -11.10 3.68
C PHE A 141 8.90 -10.41 2.46
N ALA A 142 8.82 -9.10 2.51
CA ALA A 142 8.37 -8.29 1.38
C ALA A 142 9.09 -6.94 1.34
N TRP A 143 9.05 -6.32 0.18
CA TRP A 143 9.55 -4.95 -0.04
C TRP A 143 8.89 -3.95 0.92
N GLY A 144 7.59 -4.04 1.08
CA GLY A 144 6.74 -3.32 2.01
C GLY A 144 5.58 -4.21 2.44
N PRO A 145 4.78 -3.87 3.46
CA PRO A 145 3.69 -4.72 3.92
C PRO A 145 2.69 -4.97 2.78
N PRO A 146 2.54 -6.21 2.30
CA PRO A 146 1.66 -6.53 1.17
C PRO A 146 0.19 -6.20 1.48
N PHE A 147 -0.53 -5.87 0.42
CA PHE A 147 -1.98 -5.79 0.39
C PHE A 147 -2.42 -6.40 -0.95
N VAL A 148 -2.87 -7.63 -0.94
CA VAL A 148 -3.17 -8.42 -2.14
C VAL A 148 -4.66 -8.37 -2.51
N PRO A 149 -5.08 -8.83 -3.70
CA PRO A 149 -6.49 -8.78 -4.12
C PRO A 149 -7.47 -9.36 -3.10
N THR A 150 -7.12 -10.47 -2.44
CA THR A 150 -7.97 -11.06 -1.40
C THR A 150 -8.16 -10.16 -0.18
N ASP A 151 -7.18 -9.31 0.15
CA ASP A 151 -7.34 -8.32 1.23
C ASP A 151 -8.36 -7.25 0.83
N ALA A 152 -8.36 -6.82 -0.43
CA ALA A 152 -9.33 -5.87 -0.97
C ALA A 152 -10.75 -6.45 -0.98
N GLU A 153 -10.90 -7.70 -1.46
CA GLU A 153 -12.18 -8.41 -1.48
C GLU A 153 -12.74 -8.60 -0.07
N GLN A 154 -11.91 -9.05 0.87
CA GLN A 154 -12.30 -9.24 2.28
C GLN A 154 -12.68 -7.91 2.95
N LEU A 155 -11.92 -6.85 2.72
CA LEU A 155 -12.21 -5.51 3.25
C LEU A 155 -13.59 -5.03 2.77
N VAL A 156 -13.80 -5.03 1.45
CA VAL A 156 -15.04 -4.57 0.82
C VAL A 156 -16.23 -5.38 1.32
N LYS A 157 -16.15 -6.72 1.28
CA LYS A 157 -17.18 -7.62 1.76
C LYS A 157 -17.50 -7.42 3.25
N SER A 158 -16.47 -7.37 4.09
CA SER A 158 -16.64 -7.23 5.54
C SER A 158 -17.29 -5.90 5.93
N LEU A 159 -17.00 -4.81 5.21
CA LEU A 159 -17.62 -3.52 5.50
C LEU A 159 -19.08 -3.46 5.02
N ASP A 160 -19.39 -4.05 3.88
CA ASP A 160 -20.75 -4.19 3.35
C ASP A 160 -21.64 -5.01 4.30
N GLU A 161 -21.15 -6.17 4.75
CA GLU A 161 -21.90 -7.04 5.66
C GLU A 161 -22.18 -6.41 7.05
N LYS A 162 -21.32 -5.52 7.52
CA LYS A 162 -21.40 -4.94 8.88
C LYS A 162 -22.12 -3.61 8.95
N ASN A 163 -22.29 -2.91 7.84
CA ASN A 163 -22.79 -1.53 7.84
C ASN A 163 -23.92 -1.35 6.81
N ALA A 164 -25.12 -1.09 7.27
CA ALA A 164 -26.30 -0.92 6.41
C ALA A 164 -26.20 0.25 5.40
N TYR A 165 -25.26 1.17 5.61
CA TYR A 165 -25.00 2.32 4.73
C TYR A 165 -23.75 2.11 3.85
N VAL A 166 -23.22 0.92 3.78
CA VAL A 166 -22.13 0.53 2.88
C VAL A 166 -22.69 -0.40 1.82
N SER A 167 -22.27 -0.23 0.59
CA SER A 167 -22.61 -1.12 -0.53
C SER A 167 -21.34 -1.48 -1.30
N ALA A 168 -21.05 -2.78 -1.36
CA ALA A 168 -20.03 -3.32 -2.22
C ALA A 168 -20.48 -3.32 -3.69
N PHE A 169 -19.55 -3.02 -4.61
CA PHE A 169 -19.81 -3.16 -6.04
C PHE A 169 -18.52 -3.51 -6.79
N GLU A 170 -18.68 -3.99 -8.02
CA GLU A 170 -17.59 -4.20 -8.96
C GLU A 170 -17.41 -2.92 -9.78
N LEU A 171 -16.26 -2.24 -9.66
CA LEU A 171 -15.97 -1.08 -10.50
C LEU A 171 -15.93 -1.49 -11.98
N CYS A 172 -15.22 -2.58 -12.26
CA CYS A 172 -15.15 -3.22 -13.58
C CYS A 172 -14.51 -4.60 -13.47
N LYS A 173 -14.51 -5.33 -14.58
CA LYS A 173 -13.56 -6.43 -14.82
C LYS A 173 -12.35 -5.91 -15.59
N THR A 174 -11.16 -6.33 -15.19
CA THR A 174 -9.91 -6.00 -15.88
C THR A 174 -9.82 -6.72 -17.22
N ARG A 175 -8.76 -6.44 -17.98
CA ARG A 175 -8.47 -7.16 -19.23
C ARG A 175 -8.09 -8.63 -19.00
N ALA A 176 -7.58 -8.98 -17.81
CA ALA A 176 -7.33 -10.36 -17.41
C ALA A 176 -8.56 -11.04 -16.78
N GLY A 177 -9.72 -10.35 -16.75
CA GLY A 177 -10.99 -10.89 -16.23
C GLY A 177 -11.15 -10.81 -14.71
N ARG A 178 -10.21 -10.19 -13.97
CA ARG A 178 -10.35 -10.00 -12.52
C ARG A 178 -11.34 -8.91 -12.19
N SER A 179 -12.14 -9.11 -11.15
CA SER A 179 -12.99 -8.09 -10.58
C SER A 179 -12.14 -7.02 -9.89
N VAL A 180 -12.47 -5.75 -10.07
CA VAL A 180 -11.93 -4.63 -9.28
C VAL A 180 -12.97 -4.28 -8.21
N PRO A 181 -12.78 -4.74 -6.96
CA PRO A 181 -13.74 -4.50 -5.90
C PRO A 181 -13.71 -3.03 -5.48
N ALA A 182 -14.90 -2.50 -5.18
CA ALA A 182 -15.08 -1.15 -4.71
C ALA A 182 -16.24 -1.07 -3.73
N LEU A 183 -16.36 0.02 -2.99
CA LEU A 183 -17.47 0.26 -2.11
C LEU A 183 -17.96 1.71 -2.18
N LEU A 184 -19.22 1.87 -1.83
CA LEU A 184 -19.90 3.14 -1.61
C LEU A 184 -20.37 3.21 -0.16
N VAL A 185 -19.94 4.25 0.56
CA VAL A 185 -20.52 4.61 1.86
C VAL A 185 -21.53 5.73 1.61
N SER A 186 -22.81 5.47 1.90
CA SER A 186 -23.91 6.42 1.65
C SER A 186 -24.95 6.30 2.75
N GLN A 187 -24.83 7.15 3.77
CA GLN A 187 -25.80 7.25 4.87
C GLN A 187 -26.83 8.32 4.52
N ARG A 188 -27.82 7.97 3.70
CA ARG A 188 -28.90 8.88 3.29
C ARG A 188 -29.89 9.06 4.44
N VAL A 189 -30.07 10.29 4.87
CA VAL A 189 -31.13 10.68 5.83
C VAL A 189 -32.38 11.15 5.10
N ASN A 190 -32.23 11.68 3.87
CA ASN A 190 -33.28 12.15 2.99
C ASN A 190 -32.93 11.77 1.54
N ASP A 191 -33.93 11.67 0.65
CA ASP A 191 -33.74 11.38 -0.79
C ASP A 191 -33.13 12.54 -1.61
N SER A 192 -32.41 13.44 -0.95
CA SER A 192 -31.74 14.55 -1.63
C SER A 192 -30.57 14.04 -2.47
N ASP A 193 -30.65 14.27 -3.78
CA ASP A 193 -29.57 13.96 -4.74
C ASP A 193 -28.40 14.96 -4.68
N ASP A 194 -28.42 15.96 -3.79
CA ASP A 194 -27.43 17.05 -3.72
C ASP A 194 -26.27 16.77 -2.75
N ARG A 195 -26.06 15.51 -2.35
CA ARG A 195 -24.96 15.14 -1.46
C ARG A 195 -23.62 15.31 -2.15
N MET A 196 -22.62 15.83 -1.41
CA MET A 196 -21.24 15.84 -1.87
C MET A 196 -20.74 14.43 -2.15
N VAL A 197 -19.77 14.28 -3.04
CA VAL A 197 -19.11 13.00 -3.32
C VAL A 197 -17.61 13.14 -3.17
N ILE A 198 -17.04 12.22 -2.44
CA ILE A 198 -15.61 12.00 -2.27
C ILE A 198 -15.25 10.70 -2.99
N TRP A 199 -14.28 10.77 -3.90
CA TRP A 199 -13.70 9.58 -4.54
C TRP A 199 -12.29 9.36 -4.02
N VAL A 200 -12.05 8.18 -3.47
CA VAL A 200 -10.73 7.75 -2.99
C VAL A 200 -10.33 6.47 -3.72
N GLN A 201 -9.15 6.43 -4.25
CA GLN A 201 -8.61 5.23 -4.89
C GLN A 201 -7.15 5.03 -4.51
N ALA A 202 -6.64 3.80 -4.67
CA ALA A 202 -5.26 3.44 -4.37
C ALA A 202 -4.67 2.51 -5.43
N ARG A 203 -3.35 2.38 -5.42
CA ARG A 203 -2.65 1.32 -6.15
C ARG A 203 -2.79 1.39 -7.68
N GLN A 204 -2.69 2.57 -8.27
CA GLN A 204 -2.48 2.69 -9.72
C GLN A 204 -1.10 2.14 -10.16
N HIS A 205 -0.16 2.05 -9.22
CA HIS A 205 1.08 1.26 -9.35
C HIS A 205 1.02 0.10 -8.36
N ALA A 206 1.08 -1.12 -8.85
CA ALA A 206 0.80 -2.31 -8.03
C ALA A 206 1.79 -2.55 -6.88
N TRP A 207 3.05 -2.13 -6.98
CA TRP A 207 4.04 -2.28 -5.91
C TRP A 207 3.81 -1.36 -4.70
N GLU A 208 3.01 -0.29 -4.86
CA GLU A 208 2.80 0.76 -3.85
C GLU A 208 1.75 0.35 -2.78
N SER A 209 1.97 -0.78 -2.10
CA SER A 209 1.00 -1.42 -1.20
C SER A 209 0.57 -0.56 0.00
N GLY A 210 1.41 0.38 0.44
CA GLY A 210 1.08 1.28 1.53
C GLY A 210 -0.12 2.17 1.25
N GLY A 211 -0.34 2.57 -0.03
CA GLY A 211 -1.53 3.34 -0.43
C GLY A 211 -2.84 2.62 -0.13
N SER A 212 -2.90 1.29 -0.34
CA SER A 212 -4.08 0.48 0.02
C SER A 212 -4.29 0.41 1.54
N TRP A 213 -3.23 0.31 2.33
CA TRP A 213 -3.33 0.34 3.80
C TRP A 213 -3.80 1.71 4.32
N VAL A 214 -3.36 2.82 3.70
CA VAL A 214 -3.90 4.16 3.99
C VAL A 214 -5.38 4.21 3.66
N GLY A 215 -5.78 3.74 2.48
CA GLY A 215 -7.17 3.67 2.06
C GLY A 215 -8.02 2.83 2.99
N ARG A 216 -7.51 1.68 3.48
CA ARG A 216 -8.17 0.86 4.48
C ARG A 216 -8.39 1.64 5.78
N GLY A 217 -7.37 2.31 6.29
CA GLY A 217 -7.50 3.11 7.52
C GLY A 217 -8.50 4.26 7.37
N PHE A 218 -8.53 4.91 6.19
CA PHE A 218 -9.51 5.94 5.87
C PHE A 218 -10.93 5.39 5.88
N ILE A 219 -11.19 4.28 5.18
CA ILE A 219 -12.55 3.77 5.02
C ILE A 219 -13.08 3.12 6.30
N GLU A 220 -12.24 2.41 7.06
CA GLU A 220 -12.62 1.86 8.37
C GLU A 220 -12.95 2.99 9.35
N TRP A 221 -12.21 4.11 9.33
CA TRP A 221 -12.55 5.30 10.10
C TRP A 221 -13.86 5.92 9.61
N ALA A 222 -14.03 6.06 8.29
CA ALA A 222 -15.22 6.69 7.70
C ALA A 222 -16.53 5.97 8.04
N VAL A 223 -16.49 4.65 8.25
CA VAL A 223 -17.66 3.86 8.67
C VAL A 223 -17.76 3.68 10.19
N GLY A 224 -16.79 4.17 10.96
CA GLY A 224 -16.76 4.07 12.42
C GLY A 224 -17.61 5.14 13.14
N ASP A 225 -17.47 5.16 14.47
CA ASP A 225 -18.26 6.01 15.38
C ASP A 225 -17.57 7.31 15.76
N ASP A 226 -16.46 7.68 15.08
CA ASP A 226 -15.83 8.98 15.26
C ASP A 226 -16.82 10.10 14.90
N PRO A 227 -17.05 11.10 15.77
CA PRO A 227 -18.02 12.17 15.50
C PRO A 227 -17.80 12.91 14.18
N LEU A 228 -16.53 13.07 13.74
CA LEU A 228 -16.22 13.68 12.44
C LEU A 228 -16.58 12.75 11.29
N ALA A 229 -16.41 11.42 11.45
CA ALA A 229 -16.81 10.45 10.44
C ALA A 229 -18.34 10.41 10.30
N MET A 230 -19.07 10.43 11.40
CA MET A 230 -20.53 10.50 11.40
C MET A 230 -21.02 11.77 10.69
N ALA A 231 -20.49 12.93 11.07
CA ALA A 231 -20.83 14.21 10.42
C ALA A 231 -20.47 14.25 8.91
N LEU A 232 -19.38 13.56 8.51
CA LEU A 232 -19.02 13.47 7.10
C LEU A 232 -20.03 12.61 6.33
N ARG A 233 -20.43 11.46 6.87
CA ARG A 233 -21.44 10.56 6.25
C ARG A 233 -22.82 11.20 6.12
N GLU A 234 -23.18 12.15 6.98
CA GLU A 234 -24.42 12.92 6.83
C GLU A 234 -24.41 13.85 5.61
N LYS A 235 -23.23 14.32 5.18
CA LYS A 235 -23.07 15.32 4.11
C LYS A 235 -22.58 14.76 2.79
N ALA A 236 -21.86 13.66 2.82
CA ALA A 236 -21.16 13.14 1.65
C ALA A 236 -21.34 11.63 1.46
N ASP A 237 -21.35 11.23 0.20
CA ASP A 237 -21.15 9.85 -0.22
C ASP A 237 -19.67 9.63 -0.50
N ILE A 238 -19.13 8.46 -0.12
CA ILE A 238 -17.71 8.15 -0.26
C ILE A 238 -17.57 6.90 -1.14
N TYR A 239 -16.91 7.06 -2.29
CA TYR A 239 -16.47 5.95 -3.13
C TYR A 239 -15.05 5.57 -2.78
N PHE A 240 -14.77 4.27 -2.67
CA PHE A 240 -13.44 3.78 -2.41
C PHE A 240 -13.07 2.59 -3.28
N VAL A 241 -11.90 2.68 -3.96
CA VAL A 241 -11.32 1.61 -4.77
C VAL A 241 -9.96 1.24 -4.17
N PRO A 242 -9.84 0.08 -3.49
CA PRO A 242 -8.61 -0.28 -2.76
C PRO A 242 -7.42 -0.63 -3.63
N ILE A 243 -7.65 -1.16 -4.85
CA ILE A 243 -6.59 -1.53 -5.81
C ILE A 243 -7.06 -1.24 -7.23
N MET A 244 -6.45 -0.27 -7.91
CA MET A 244 -6.74 0.03 -9.31
C MET A 244 -6.03 -0.95 -10.26
N ASP A 245 -4.74 -1.24 -10.05
CA ASP A 245 -3.95 -2.20 -10.82
C ASP A 245 -3.95 -3.57 -10.15
N ILE A 246 -5.13 -4.19 -10.11
CA ILE A 246 -5.33 -5.46 -9.41
C ILE A 246 -4.64 -6.64 -10.11
N ASP A 247 -4.45 -6.58 -11.43
CA ASP A 247 -3.80 -7.65 -12.19
C ASP A 247 -2.33 -7.78 -11.78
N ASN A 248 -1.59 -6.69 -11.76
CA ASN A 248 -0.20 -6.68 -11.35
C ASN A 248 -0.04 -6.93 -9.83
N ALA A 249 -0.97 -6.44 -9.01
CA ALA A 249 -0.99 -6.75 -7.59
C ALA A 249 -1.17 -8.26 -7.31
N ALA A 250 -1.98 -8.96 -8.13
CA ALA A 250 -2.19 -10.40 -8.03
C ALA A 250 -0.96 -11.22 -8.43
N THR A 251 -0.22 -10.76 -9.44
CA THR A 251 0.89 -11.49 -10.05
C THR A 251 2.26 -11.08 -9.53
N GLY A 252 2.33 -10.16 -8.54
CA GLY A 252 3.59 -9.70 -7.96
C GLY A 252 4.43 -8.82 -8.90
N ASN A 253 3.83 -8.17 -9.88
CA ASN A 253 4.47 -7.21 -10.77
C ASN A 253 4.40 -5.78 -10.22
N GLY A 254 5.29 -4.90 -10.70
CA GLY A 254 5.40 -3.55 -10.16
C GLY A 254 4.30 -2.58 -10.62
N GLY A 255 3.77 -2.74 -11.83
CA GLY A 255 2.75 -1.88 -12.42
C GLY A 255 3.28 -0.53 -12.92
N LYS A 256 4.23 0.09 -12.23
CA LYS A 256 4.79 1.40 -12.62
C LYS A 256 5.59 1.31 -13.91
N ASN A 257 5.29 2.19 -14.86
CA ASN A 257 5.89 2.21 -16.20
C ASN A 257 5.70 0.89 -16.98
N GLN A 258 4.58 0.16 -16.75
CA GLN A 258 4.21 -0.98 -17.58
C GLN A 258 3.93 -0.56 -19.02
N VAL A 259 4.02 -1.50 -19.95
CA VAL A 259 3.81 -1.26 -21.40
C VAL A 259 2.32 -1.40 -21.75
N PRO A 260 1.78 -0.48 -22.56
CA PRO A 260 2.40 0.69 -23.21
C PRO A 260 2.56 1.89 -22.26
N HIS A 261 1.85 1.95 -21.16
CA HIS A 261 1.93 2.92 -20.06
C HIS A 261 1.13 2.40 -18.85
N ASP A 262 1.46 2.88 -17.67
CA ASP A 262 0.80 2.50 -16.43
C ASP A 262 -0.57 3.17 -16.24
N HIS A 263 -1.32 2.71 -15.24
CA HIS A 263 -2.66 3.22 -14.92
C HIS A 263 -2.64 4.74 -14.63
N ASN A 264 -1.61 5.27 -13.99
CA ASN A 264 -1.51 6.70 -13.67
C ASN A 264 -0.89 7.55 -14.81
N ARG A 265 -0.80 6.97 -16.02
CA ARG A 265 -0.46 7.63 -17.28
C ARG A 265 -1.50 7.32 -18.36
N ASP A 266 -2.71 6.88 -17.94
CA ASP A 266 -3.79 6.41 -18.82
C ASP A 266 -5.05 7.29 -18.77
N TRP A 267 -5.04 8.39 -17.99
CA TRP A 267 -6.18 9.28 -17.82
C TRP A 267 -6.30 10.24 -19.03
N SER A 268 -6.68 9.67 -20.18
CA SER A 268 -6.74 10.34 -21.47
C SER A 268 -8.12 10.20 -22.13
N GLU A 269 -8.30 10.71 -23.34
CA GLU A 269 -9.54 10.55 -24.09
C GLU A 269 -9.83 9.08 -24.45
N HIS A 270 -8.77 8.28 -24.61
CA HIS A 270 -8.85 6.88 -25.00
C HIS A 270 -8.07 6.00 -23.99
N PRO A 271 -8.56 5.88 -22.75
CA PRO A 271 -7.88 5.10 -21.75
C PRO A 271 -7.89 3.62 -22.10
N ARG A 272 -6.77 2.97 -21.86
CA ARG A 272 -6.56 1.54 -22.14
C ARG A 272 -7.10 0.65 -21.04
N TRP A 273 -6.86 1.04 -19.77
CA TRP A 273 -7.15 0.19 -18.62
C TRP A 273 -8.61 0.31 -18.18
N ASN A 274 -9.30 -0.82 -18.08
CA ASN A 274 -10.72 -0.85 -17.74
C ASN A 274 -11.03 -0.13 -16.42
N ALA A 275 -10.14 -0.27 -15.42
CA ALA A 275 -10.32 0.41 -14.13
C ALA A 275 -10.26 1.95 -14.29
N VAL A 276 -9.35 2.46 -15.10
CA VAL A 276 -9.25 3.89 -15.41
C VAL A 276 -10.48 4.36 -16.18
N GLN A 277 -10.91 3.61 -17.21
CA GLN A 277 -12.13 3.92 -17.98
C GLN A 277 -13.36 4.05 -17.08
N ALA A 278 -13.55 3.06 -16.19
CA ALA A 278 -14.70 3.03 -15.27
C ALA A 278 -14.66 4.18 -14.27
N ALA A 279 -13.48 4.46 -13.68
CA ALA A 279 -13.30 5.58 -12.75
C ALA A 279 -13.58 6.91 -13.45
N MET A 280 -13.02 7.16 -14.63
CA MET A 280 -13.24 8.38 -15.41
C MET A 280 -14.72 8.59 -15.76
N LYS A 281 -15.42 7.52 -16.16
CA LYS A 281 -16.86 7.56 -16.45
C LYS A 281 -17.65 7.99 -15.21
N SER A 282 -17.40 7.35 -14.07
CA SER A 282 -18.07 7.67 -12.81
C SER A 282 -17.79 9.10 -12.36
N LEU A 283 -16.54 9.54 -12.40
CA LEU A 283 -16.14 10.89 -12.00
C LEU A 283 -16.80 11.97 -12.89
N LYS A 284 -16.84 11.77 -14.21
CA LYS A 284 -17.55 12.68 -15.14
C LYS A 284 -19.03 12.79 -14.80
N GLN A 285 -19.69 11.67 -14.54
CA GLN A 285 -21.11 11.63 -14.17
C GLN A 285 -21.36 12.37 -12.85
N LEU A 286 -20.55 12.13 -11.83
CA LEU A 286 -20.67 12.79 -10.52
C LEU A 286 -20.40 14.29 -10.60
N ASP A 287 -19.44 14.71 -11.43
CA ASP A 287 -19.19 16.13 -11.69
C ASP A 287 -20.33 16.78 -12.45
N GLN A 288 -20.91 16.14 -13.48
CA GLN A 288 -22.08 16.64 -14.21
C GLN A 288 -23.27 16.89 -13.28
N GLN A 289 -23.44 16.02 -12.26
CA GLN A 289 -24.45 16.18 -11.22
C GLN A 289 -24.09 17.27 -10.19
N ASN A 290 -22.97 17.95 -10.32
CA ASN A 290 -22.42 18.90 -9.34
C ASN A 290 -22.19 18.32 -7.94
N ARG A 291 -21.94 17.01 -7.84
CA ARG A 291 -21.77 16.30 -6.57
C ARG A 291 -20.32 16.04 -6.22
N LEU A 292 -19.45 15.83 -7.19
CA LEU A 292 -18.03 15.58 -6.95
C LEU A 292 -17.37 16.81 -6.32
N VAL A 293 -16.74 16.63 -5.16
CA VAL A 293 -15.99 17.69 -4.47
C VAL A 293 -14.53 17.34 -4.24
N MET A 294 -14.20 16.05 -4.24
CA MET A 294 -12.83 15.59 -3.98
C MET A 294 -12.53 14.29 -4.72
N PHE A 295 -11.35 14.25 -5.30
CA PHE A 295 -10.67 13.05 -5.80
C PHE A 295 -9.32 12.91 -5.09
N MET A 296 -9.12 11.80 -4.39
CA MET A 296 -7.90 11.46 -3.66
C MET A 296 -7.28 10.19 -4.25
N ASP A 297 -6.05 10.30 -4.70
CA ASP A 297 -5.27 9.18 -5.22
C ASP A 297 -4.15 8.81 -4.24
N LEU A 298 -4.15 7.59 -3.74
CA LEU A 298 -3.26 7.13 -2.70
C LEU A 298 -2.12 6.32 -3.31
N HIS A 299 -0.91 6.81 -3.11
CA HIS A 299 0.34 6.28 -3.65
C HIS A 299 1.42 6.09 -2.59
N ASN A 300 2.52 5.50 -3.01
CA ASN A 300 3.78 5.54 -2.28
C ASN A 300 4.89 6.07 -3.21
N PRO A 301 5.77 6.95 -2.71
CA PRO A 301 6.82 7.58 -3.49
C PRO A 301 8.01 6.64 -3.72
N GLY A 302 9.06 7.15 -4.32
CA GLY A 302 10.35 6.46 -4.36
C GLY A 302 10.87 6.09 -2.96
N PRO A 303 11.77 5.10 -2.88
CA PRO A 303 12.15 4.46 -1.60
C PRO A 303 12.84 5.39 -0.59
N ASN A 304 13.28 6.57 -0.99
CA ASN A 304 14.02 7.50 -0.12
C ASN A 304 13.15 8.44 0.71
N SER A 305 11.85 8.52 0.45
CA SER A 305 10.96 9.41 1.19
C SER A 305 10.67 8.87 2.58
N LYS A 306 10.75 9.73 3.60
CA LYS A 306 10.57 9.40 5.02
C LYS A 306 9.32 10.02 5.63
N GLN A 307 8.62 10.88 4.90
CA GLN A 307 7.39 11.54 5.35
C GLN A 307 6.34 11.50 4.23
N PRO A 308 5.05 11.34 4.56
CA PRO A 308 3.96 11.53 3.60
C PRO A 308 3.98 12.96 3.06
N PHE A 309 3.59 13.14 1.81
CA PHE A 309 3.45 14.47 1.20
C PHE A 309 2.37 14.46 0.12
N PHE A 310 1.86 15.65 -0.22
CA PHE A 310 0.95 15.80 -1.33
C PHE A 310 1.67 16.21 -2.60
N TYR A 311 1.42 15.51 -3.72
CA TYR A 311 1.60 16.10 -5.04
C TYR A 311 0.44 17.02 -5.35
N ILE A 312 0.76 18.25 -5.73
CA ILE A 312 -0.22 19.25 -6.15
C ILE A 312 -0.26 19.41 -7.67
N ALA A 313 -1.35 19.96 -8.17
CA ALA A 313 -1.45 20.29 -9.56
C ALA A 313 -0.44 21.37 -9.96
N PRO A 314 0.06 21.33 -11.21
CA PRO A 314 0.91 22.37 -11.74
C PRO A 314 0.15 23.68 -11.94
N PRO A 315 0.86 24.83 -11.98
CA PRO A 315 0.25 26.16 -12.15
C PRO A 315 -0.68 26.24 -13.36
N GLU A 316 -0.38 25.51 -14.43
CA GLU A 316 -1.14 25.47 -15.69
C GLU A 316 -2.59 24.96 -15.52
N LEU A 317 -2.85 24.23 -14.45
CA LEU A 317 -4.19 23.68 -14.12
C LEU A 317 -4.86 24.42 -12.95
N ASN A 318 -4.24 25.47 -12.42
CA ASN A 318 -4.77 26.21 -11.29
C ASN A 318 -5.46 27.51 -11.75
N THR A 319 -6.70 27.71 -11.27
CA THR A 319 -7.29 29.04 -11.11
C THR A 319 -7.04 29.51 -9.67
N GLU A 320 -7.24 30.78 -9.38
CA GLU A 320 -7.13 31.31 -8.01
C GLU A 320 -8.04 30.55 -7.04
N ARG A 321 -9.26 30.23 -7.46
CA ARG A 321 -10.21 29.46 -6.64
C ARG A 321 -9.69 28.05 -6.35
N ARG A 322 -9.22 27.32 -7.37
CA ARG A 322 -8.65 25.96 -7.20
C ARG A 322 -7.47 25.97 -6.25
N LYS A 323 -6.58 26.95 -6.41
CA LYS A 323 -5.42 27.10 -5.53
C LYS A 323 -5.84 27.37 -4.10
N THR A 324 -6.76 28.31 -3.88
CA THR A 324 -7.28 28.65 -2.54
C THR A 324 -7.89 27.43 -1.84
N LEU A 325 -8.73 26.65 -2.54
CA LEU A 325 -9.37 25.47 -1.99
C LEU A 325 -8.35 24.36 -1.67
N GLN A 326 -7.39 24.13 -2.56
CA GLN A 326 -6.31 23.18 -2.33
C GLN A 326 -5.45 23.56 -1.12
N ASP A 327 -5.03 24.82 -1.03
CA ASP A 327 -4.18 25.31 0.06
C ASP A 327 -4.92 25.20 1.40
N ALA A 328 -6.22 25.51 1.45
CA ALA A 328 -7.07 25.33 2.62
C ALA A 328 -7.15 23.85 3.04
N PHE A 329 -7.37 22.94 2.11
CA PHE A 329 -7.37 21.49 2.38
C PHE A 329 -6.04 21.01 2.94
N ILE A 330 -4.92 21.38 2.31
CA ILE A 330 -3.58 20.97 2.75
C ILE A 330 -3.27 21.53 4.14
N ALA A 331 -3.69 22.76 4.44
CA ALA A 331 -3.51 23.38 5.76
C ALA A 331 -4.20 22.55 6.86
N VAL A 332 -5.46 22.16 6.64
CA VAL A 332 -6.21 21.30 7.57
C VAL A 332 -5.55 19.92 7.72
N CYS A 333 -5.12 19.31 6.61
CA CYS A 333 -4.43 18.03 6.68
C CYS A 333 -3.10 18.10 7.47
N ARG A 334 -2.37 19.21 7.43
CA ARG A 334 -1.15 19.42 8.22
C ARG A 334 -1.43 19.48 9.74
N GLU A 335 -2.62 19.89 10.12
CA GLU A 335 -3.05 19.90 11.53
C GLU A 335 -3.44 18.50 12.01
N GLU A 336 -4.02 17.66 11.15
CA GLU A 336 -4.50 16.34 11.50
C GLU A 336 -3.45 15.23 11.30
N MET A 337 -2.68 15.26 10.21
CA MET A 337 -1.69 14.24 9.87
C MET A 337 -0.37 14.46 10.61
N ARG A 338 -0.34 13.93 11.82
CA ARG A 338 0.78 14.04 12.77
C ARG A 338 1.52 12.71 12.91
N GLU A 339 2.22 12.53 14.04
CA GLU A 339 2.90 11.26 14.33
C GLU A 339 1.95 10.05 14.23
N PRO A 340 2.46 8.86 13.88
CA PRO A 340 3.88 8.51 13.69
C PRO A 340 4.44 8.82 12.28
N LEU A 341 3.61 9.12 11.29
CA LEU A 341 3.99 9.46 9.92
C LEU A 341 3.45 10.86 9.57
N LYS A 342 4.15 11.86 10.08
CA LYS A 342 3.75 13.27 9.97
C LYS A 342 3.84 13.76 8.53
N LEU A 343 2.82 14.50 8.08
CA LEU A 343 2.78 15.13 6.74
C LEU A 343 3.92 16.14 6.57
N ASP A 344 4.66 16.01 5.47
CA ASP A 344 5.72 16.94 5.08
C ASP A 344 5.12 18.32 4.71
N ARG A 345 5.93 19.34 4.85
CA ARG A 345 5.58 20.70 4.44
C ARG A 345 5.73 20.93 2.94
N SER A 346 6.57 20.14 2.26
CA SER A 346 6.76 20.24 0.81
C SER A 346 5.53 19.74 0.06
N THR A 347 5.23 20.40 -1.04
CA THR A 347 4.14 20.04 -1.96
C THR A 347 4.67 20.14 -3.39
N PRO A 348 5.42 19.10 -3.86
CA PRO A 348 5.90 19.08 -5.23
C PRO A 348 4.76 19.03 -6.24
N SER A 349 5.02 19.50 -7.46
CA SER A 349 4.03 19.57 -8.53
C SER A 349 4.28 18.49 -9.60
N THR A 350 3.18 17.96 -10.15
CA THR A 350 3.18 16.95 -11.24
C THR A 350 3.05 17.57 -12.64
N GLY A 351 3.75 18.68 -12.90
CA GLY A 351 3.66 19.43 -14.16
C GLY A 351 4.57 18.91 -15.29
N PRO A 352 4.78 19.74 -16.35
CA PRO A 352 5.54 19.36 -17.55
C PRO A 352 6.99 18.91 -17.29
N LYS A 353 7.61 19.41 -16.21
CA LYS A 353 8.97 19.03 -15.80
C LYS A 353 9.02 17.69 -15.04
N TYR A 354 7.86 17.20 -14.56
CA TYR A 354 7.77 15.95 -13.84
C TYR A 354 7.69 14.75 -14.80
N ASP A 355 6.79 14.83 -15.80
CA ASP A 355 6.56 13.76 -16.78
C ASP A 355 6.05 14.34 -18.09
N LYS A 356 6.43 13.76 -19.24
CA LYS A 356 5.91 14.15 -20.56
C LYS A 356 4.41 13.92 -20.71
N ARG A 357 3.86 12.93 -20.01
CA ARG A 357 2.42 12.59 -19.97
C ARG A 357 1.72 13.19 -18.73
N TRP A 358 2.22 14.27 -18.19
CA TRP A 358 1.73 14.88 -16.95
C TRP A 358 0.23 15.17 -16.95
N LYS A 359 -0.37 15.49 -18.11
CA LYS A 359 -1.81 15.72 -18.26
C LYS A 359 -2.64 14.46 -18.06
N GLU A 360 -2.04 13.29 -18.27
CA GLU A 360 -2.66 11.98 -18.16
C GLU A 360 -2.43 11.33 -16.76
N ILE A 361 -1.90 12.09 -15.81
CA ILE A 361 -1.89 11.75 -14.39
C ILE A 361 -3.31 11.97 -13.84
N SER A 362 -3.82 11.03 -13.05
CA SER A 362 -5.18 11.00 -12.52
C SER A 362 -5.63 12.33 -11.90
N SER A 363 -4.86 12.85 -10.94
CA SER A 363 -5.19 14.11 -10.26
C SER A 363 -5.16 15.32 -11.19
N ASN A 364 -4.27 15.34 -12.18
CA ASN A 364 -4.21 16.42 -13.18
C ASN A 364 -5.38 16.33 -14.17
N TRP A 365 -5.73 15.12 -14.61
CA TRP A 365 -6.89 14.92 -15.45
C TRP A 365 -8.17 15.36 -14.73
N VAL A 366 -8.39 14.94 -13.48
CA VAL A 366 -9.54 15.37 -12.69
C VAL A 366 -9.63 16.89 -12.65
N ARG A 367 -8.52 17.58 -12.35
CA ARG A 367 -8.49 19.02 -12.32
C ARG A 367 -8.84 19.67 -13.66
N SER A 368 -8.40 19.09 -14.78
CA SER A 368 -8.70 19.65 -16.10
C SER A 368 -10.12 19.34 -16.57
N ALA A 369 -10.69 18.21 -16.13
CA ALA A 369 -11.95 17.68 -16.64
C ALA A 369 -13.17 17.98 -15.76
N THR A 370 -12.99 18.55 -14.57
CA THR A 370 -14.07 18.79 -13.60
C THR A 370 -14.19 20.26 -13.21
N ARG A 371 -15.24 20.59 -12.46
CA ARG A 371 -15.51 21.95 -11.97
C ARG A 371 -14.41 22.48 -11.05
N GLU A 372 -14.29 23.79 -10.92
CA GLU A 372 -13.23 24.45 -10.14
C GLU A 372 -13.21 24.13 -8.65
N HIS A 373 -14.35 23.77 -8.09
CA HIS A 373 -14.44 23.41 -6.67
C HIS A 373 -13.92 22.00 -6.35
N VAL A 374 -13.68 21.16 -7.36
CA VAL A 374 -13.19 19.79 -7.18
C VAL A 374 -11.71 19.81 -6.90
N ILE A 375 -11.34 19.25 -5.76
CA ILE A 375 -9.93 18.99 -5.44
C ILE A 375 -9.52 17.64 -6.05
N GLY A 376 -8.58 17.67 -7.01
CA GLY A 376 -7.86 16.48 -7.48
C GLY A 376 -6.45 16.50 -6.90
N ILE A 377 -6.08 15.52 -6.04
CA ILE A 377 -4.81 15.53 -5.34
C ILE A 377 -4.29 14.10 -5.10
N THR A 378 -2.97 13.95 -5.05
CA THR A 378 -2.32 12.67 -4.76
C THR A 378 -1.64 12.75 -3.41
N LEU A 379 -1.87 11.75 -2.54
CA LEU A 379 -1.11 11.54 -1.31
C LEU A 379 -0.07 10.45 -1.54
N GLU A 380 1.18 10.80 -1.37
CA GLU A 380 2.31 9.88 -1.36
C GLU A 380 2.65 9.50 0.09
N THR A 381 2.53 8.22 0.44
CA THR A 381 2.81 7.76 1.80
C THR A 381 4.17 7.10 1.87
N CYS A 382 5.03 7.59 2.74
CA CYS A 382 6.45 7.24 2.80
C CYS A 382 6.74 5.77 3.11
N TRP A 383 7.95 5.35 2.74
CA TRP A 383 8.56 4.07 3.05
C TRP A 383 9.66 4.19 4.13
N ASN A 384 10.26 3.05 4.48
CA ASN A 384 11.55 2.97 5.16
C ASN A 384 11.62 3.67 6.53
N THR A 385 10.50 3.69 7.24
CA THR A 385 10.46 4.08 8.65
C THR A 385 10.06 2.88 9.50
N PRO A 386 10.35 2.86 10.81
CA PRO A 386 9.84 1.82 11.71
C PRO A 386 8.30 1.74 11.73
N HIS A 387 7.64 2.83 11.32
CA HIS A 387 6.17 2.98 11.28
C HIS A 387 5.56 2.75 9.91
N SER A 388 6.35 2.40 8.89
CA SER A 388 5.86 2.01 7.56
C SER A 388 5.25 0.60 7.60
N THR A 389 4.26 0.41 8.47
CA THR A 389 3.54 -0.82 8.78
C THR A 389 2.06 -0.65 8.47
N PRO A 390 1.25 -1.72 8.39
CA PRO A 390 -0.19 -1.60 8.24
C PRO A 390 -0.83 -0.63 9.24
N LEU A 391 -0.46 -0.74 10.52
CA LEU A 391 -0.98 0.14 11.57
C LEU A 391 -0.60 1.61 11.35
N GLY A 392 0.66 1.88 11.01
CA GLY A 392 1.12 3.25 10.74
C GLY A 392 0.42 3.86 9.53
N TYR A 393 0.27 3.10 8.45
CA TYR A 393 -0.45 3.55 7.25
C TYR A 393 -1.95 3.75 7.51
N MET A 394 -2.59 2.83 8.25
CA MET A 394 -4.00 3.00 8.63
C MET A 394 -4.19 4.25 9.51
N THR A 395 -3.24 4.57 10.39
CA THR A 395 -3.26 5.83 11.16
C THR A 395 -3.22 7.06 10.25
N VAL A 396 -2.37 7.05 9.20
CA VAL A 396 -2.36 8.10 8.16
C VAL A 396 -3.73 8.22 7.50
N GLY A 397 -4.37 7.10 7.16
CA GLY A 397 -5.70 7.07 6.56
C GLY A 397 -6.78 7.68 7.47
N GLN A 398 -6.78 7.35 8.75
CA GLN A 398 -7.70 7.94 9.75
C GLN A 398 -7.49 9.45 9.88
N GLN A 399 -6.23 9.89 9.95
CA GLN A 399 -5.88 11.30 10.04
C GLN A 399 -6.25 12.07 8.78
N LEU A 400 -6.04 11.48 7.59
CA LEU A 400 -6.52 12.02 6.31
C LEU A 400 -8.04 12.18 6.32
N GLY A 401 -8.78 11.18 6.81
CA GLY A 401 -10.23 11.22 6.93
C GLY A 401 -10.71 12.38 7.80
N ARG A 402 -10.09 12.62 8.94
CA ARG A 402 -10.37 13.78 9.80
C ARG A 402 -10.10 15.09 9.06
N GLY A 403 -8.98 15.18 8.33
CA GLY A 403 -8.65 16.34 7.51
C GLY A 403 -9.72 16.62 6.44
N ILE A 404 -10.18 15.59 5.73
CA ILE A 404 -11.27 15.68 4.74
C ILE A 404 -12.56 16.15 5.42
N ALA A 405 -12.94 15.54 6.55
CA ALA A 405 -14.17 15.89 7.27
C ALA A 405 -14.17 17.36 7.76
N ARG A 406 -13.05 17.84 8.30
CA ARG A 406 -12.90 19.23 8.73
C ARG A 406 -12.95 20.20 7.56
N TYR A 407 -12.27 19.86 6.45
CA TYR A 407 -12.32 20.69 5.24
C TYR A 407 -13.75 20.80 4.70
N LEU A 408 -14.51 19.70 4.66
CA LEU A 408 -15.88 19.65 4.14
C LEU A 408 -16.96 20.08 5.16
N GLN A 409 -16.58 20.64 6.31
CA GLN A 409 -17.53 21.36 7.17
C GLN A 409 -18.19 22.52 6.40
N GLN A 410 -17.44 23.14 5.47
CA GLN A 410 -17.94 24.11 4.51
C GLN A 410 -18.05 23.44 3.14
N ASP A 411 -19.18 23.62 2.45
CA ASP A 411 -19.38 23.08 1.11
C ASP A 411 -18.55 23.88 0.09
N PRO A 412 -17.53 23.27 -0.56
CA PRO A 412 -16.67 23.97 -1.50
C PRO A 412 -17.38 24.40 -2.79
N ARG A 413 -18.57 23.87 -3.07
CA ARG A 413 -19.41 24.26 -4.21
C ARG A 413 -19.97 25.69 -4.04
N GLN A 414 -20.14 26.11 -2.81
CA GLN A 414 -20.63 27.46 -2.52
C GLN A 414 -19.51 28.49 -2.72
N SER A 415 -19.85 29.61 -3.34
CA SER A 415 -18.93 30.73 -3.40
C SER A 415 -18.68 31.28 -1.99
N PRO A 416 -17.46 31.73 -1.67
CA PRO A 416 -17.24 32.46 -0.44
C PRO A 416 -18.23 33.62 -0.36
N LYS A 417 -19.07 33.65 0.66
CA LYS A 417 -19.87 34.85 0.91
C LYS A 417 -18.87 35.99 1.04
N GLN A 418 -18.98 37.00 0.20
CA GLN A 418 -18.27 38.24 0.40
C GLN A 418 -18.56 38.72 1.83
N ARG A 419 -17.51 38.69 2.66
CA ARG A 419 -17.56 39.25 4.02
C ARG A 419 -17.30 40.75 3.94
#